data_9ef4f78ec3318f7c06a205497229b7ab
#
_entry.id   9ef4f78ec3318f7c06a205497229b7ab
#
_cell.length_a   1.000
_cell.length_b   1.000
_cell.length_c   1.000
_cell.angle_alpha   90.00
_cell.angle_beta   90.00
_cell.angle_gamma   90.00
#
_symmetry.space_group_name_H-M   'P 1'
#
loop_
_entity.id
_entity.type
_entity.pdbx_description
1 polymer ?
#
loop_
_entity_poly.entity_id
_entity_poly.type
_entity_poly.pdbx_seq_one_letter_code
_entity_poly.pdbx_strand_id
1 'polypeptide(L)'
;MSIFDVDDRSWEKEVELAEQPVLVMFYSPTCPNCKVMEPYFNQYAQEYAGKVQFAKLNVFENQFTAERYGVMATPTFKFFCHGKPVQEIVGAAYPTLIKKLIDDSLEFGNKCVEKSTPVRFDMAYV
;
A
#
# COMPACT_ATOMS: atom_id res chain seq x y z
N MET A 1 -9.72 -6.14 -12.64
CA MET A 1 -9.70 -5.77 -12.19
C MET A 1 -9.13 -5.63 -11.28
N SER A 2 -8.89 -5.19 -10.87
CA SER A 2 -7.73 -5.33 -10.14
C SER A 2 -7.56 -4.37 -9.03
N ILE A 3 -8.20 -3.25 -9.02
CA ILE A 3 -8.13 -2.28 -7.94
C ILE A 3 -9.45 -2.30 -7.19
N PHE A 4 -9.37 -2.44 -5.87
CA PHE A 4 -10.58 -2.44 -5.06
C PHE A 4 -10.48 -1.35 -3.99
N ASP A 5 -11.63 -0.87 -3.57
CA ASP A 5 -11.69 0.14 -2.51
C ASP A 5 -11.73 -0.55 -1.17
N VAL A 6 -10.94 -0.02 -0.22
CA VAL A 6 -11.00 -0.50 1.15
C VAL A 6 -11.42 0.66 2.05
N ASP A 7 -11.98 0.31 3.19
CA ASP A 7 -12.41 1.30 4.16
C ASP A 7 -12.03 0.82 5.55
N ASP A 8 -12.39 1.62 6.57
CA ASP A 8 -12.03 1.28 7.93
C ASP A 8 -12.60 -0.08 8.34
N ARG A 9 -13.74 -0.46 7.78
CA ARG A 9 -14.37 -1.72 8.14
C ARG A 9 -13.73 -2.91 7.47
N SER A 10 -13.36 -2.75 6.19
CA SER A 10 -12.84 -3.87 5.42
C SER A 10 -11.34 -4.00 5.54
N TRP A 11 -10.68 -3.04 6.17
CA TRP A 11 -9.21 -3.01 6.21
C TRP A 11 -8.62 -4.30 6.74
N GLU A 12 -9.13 -4.77 7.87
CA GLU A 12 -8.59 -5.98 8.46
C GLU A 12 -8.70 -7.16 7.50
N LYS A 13 -9.88 -7.34 6.92
CA LYS A 13 -10.11 -8.47 6.05
C LYS A 13 -9.33 -8.37 4.75
N GLU A 14 -9.31 -7.18 4.16
CA GLU A 14 -8.76 -7.04 2.81
C GLU A 14 -7.26 -6.79 2.80
N VAL A 15 -6.70 -6.23 3.86
CA VAL A 15 -5.29 -5.90 3.88
C VAL A 15 -4.54 -6.66 4.94
N GLU A 16 -5.03 -6.63 6.18
CA GLU A 16 -4.28 -7.25 7.28
C GLU A 16 -4.24 -8.77 7.16
N LEU A 17 -5.33 -9.36 6.70
CA LEU A 17 -5.41 -10.81 6.57
C LEU A 17 -5.17 -11.29 5.14
N ALA A 18 -4.79 -10.39 4.26
CA ALA A 18 -4.54 -10.75 2.87
C ALA A 18 -3.35 -11.69 2.77
N GLU A 19 -3.49 -12.70 1.93
CA GLU A 19 -2.41 -13.65 1.70
C GLU A 19 -1.37 -13.10 0.73
N GLN A 20 -1.81 -12.25 -0.19
CA GLN A 20 -0.91 -11.63 -1.14
C GLN A 20 -0.52 -10.24 -0.66
N PRO A 21 0.64 -9.75 -1.09
CA PRO A 21 0.99 -8.36 -0.80
C PRO A 21 -0.04 -7.40 -1.38
N VAL A 22 -0.23 -6.27 -0.72
CA VAL A 22 -1.20 -5.26 -1.15
C VAL A 22 -0.50 -3.92 -1.22
N LEU A 23 -0.62 -3.26 -2.37
CA LEU A 23 -0.18 -1.87 -2.51
C LEU A 23 -1.41 -0.99 -2.37
N VAL A 24 -1.39 -0.10 -1.38
CA VAL A 24 -2.53 0.76 -1.09
C VAL A 24 -2.19 2.19 -1.45
N MET A 25 -3.04 2.83 -2.21
CA MET A 25 -2.95 4.26 -2.46
C MET A 25 -3.94 4.97 -1.54
N PHE A 26 -3.39 5.73 -0.59
CA PHE A 26 -4.19 6.58 0.28
C PHE A 26 -4.42 7.88 -0.47
N TYR A 27 -5.67 8.20 -0.75
CA TYR A 27 -5.99 9.31 -1.61
C TYR A 27 -7.12 10.15 -1.04
N SER A 28 -7.30 11.31 -1.64
CA SER A 28 -8.42 12.21 -1.33
C SER A 28 -9.12 12.53 -2.64
N PRO A 29 -10.46 12.67 -2.62
CA PRO A 29 -11.19 12.99 -3.85
C PRO A 29 -10.79 14.33 -4.46
N THR A 30 -10.25 15.25 -3.67
CA THR A 30 -9.89 16.58 -4.15
C THR A 30 -8.38 16.73 -4.36
N CYS A 31 -7.65 15.65 -4.40
CA CYS A 31 -6.19 15.68 -4.50
C CYS A 31 -5.78 15.66 -5.98
N PRO A 32 -5.22 16.75 -6.51
CA PRO A 32 -4.81 16.75 -7.92
C PRO A 32 -3.72 15.74 -8.21
N ASN A 33 -2.75 15.60 -7.31
CA ASN A 33 -1.65 14.65 -7.52
C ASN A 33 -2.16 13.22 -7.50
N CYS A 34 -3.20 12.95 -6.75
CA CYS A 34 -3.79 11.61 -6.75
C CYS A 34 -4.35 11.29 -8.14
N LYS A 35 -4.97 12.26 -8.76
CA LYS A 35 -5.52 12.06 -10.10
C LYS A 35 -4.43 11.87 -11.13
N VAL A 36 -3.33 12.57 -10.97
CA VAL A 36 -2.19 12.41 -11.88
C VAL A 36 -1.63 10.99 -11.79
N MET A 37 -1.56 10.44 -10.59
CA MET A 37 -0.97 9.13 -10.38
C MET A 37 -1.90 7.97 -10.67
N GLU A 38 -3.21 8.24 -10.74
CA GLU A 38 -4.19 7.19 -10.89
C GLU A 38 -3.99 6.32 -12.14
N PRO A 39 -3.73 6.91 -13.34
CA PRO A 39 -3.54 6.07 -14.52
C PRO A 39 -2.36 5.11 -14.36
N TYR A 40 -1.30 5.56 -13.73
CA TYR A 40 -0.13 4.71 -13.54
C TYR A 40 -0.43 3.62 -12.51
N PHE A 41 -1.16 3.96 -11.47
CA PHE A 41 -1.57 2.97 -10.49
C PHE A 41 -2.43 1.89 -11.15
N ASN A 42 -3.36 2.32 -12.02
CA ASN A 42 -4.19 1.37 -12.76
C ASN A 42 -3.35 0.48 -13.67
N GLN A 43 -2.39 1.08 -14.35
CA GLN A 43 -1.54 0.33 -15.26
C GLN A 43 -0.75 -0.75 -14.52
N TYR A 44 -0.17 -0.38 -13.39
CA TYR A 44 0.62 -1.35 -12.63
C TYR A 44 -0.26 -2.42 -12.00
N ALA A 45 -1.50 -2.07 -11.66
CA ALA A 45 -2.42 -3.08 -11.15
C ALA A 45 -2.62 -4.20 -12.16
N GLN A 46 -2.63 -3.85 -13.43
CA GLN A 46 -2.76 -4.85 -14.48
C GLN A 46 -1.46 -5.63 -14.68
N GLU A 47 -0.33 -4.93 -14.63
CA GLU A 47 0.95 -5.58 -14.84
C GLU A 47 1.28 -6.59 -13.75
N TYR A 48 0.87 -6.32 -12.54
CA TYR A 48 1.19 -7.19 -11.40
C TYR A 48 0.00 -8.02 -10.95
N ALA A 49 -1.00 -8.15 -11.80
CA ALA A 49 -2.16 -8.97 -11.48
C ALA A 49 -1.71 -10.38 -11.11
N GLY A 50 -2.25 -10.91 -10.02
CA GLY A 50 -1.89 -12.23 -9.55
C GLY A 50 -0.68 -12.27 -8.62
N LYS A 51 0.09 -11.17 -8.57
CA LYS A 51 1.26 -11.10 -7.69
C LYS A 51 1.04 -10.12 -6.57
N VAL A 52 0.42 -8.98 -6.85
CA VAL A 52 0.19 -7.92 -5.88
C VAL A 52 -1.24 -7.45 -6.06
N GLN A 53 -1.94 -7.28 -4.97
CA GLN A 53 -3.27 -6.69 -5.00
C GLN A 53 -3.12 -5.19 -4.87
N PHE A 54 -3.99 -4.45 -5.55
CA PHE A 54 -3.95 -2.99 -5.55
C PHE A 54 -5.25 -2.49 -4.94
N ALA A 55 -5.13 -1.60 -3.95
CA ALA A 55 -6.28 -1.09 -3.24
C ALA A 55 -6.18 0.42 -3.10
N LYS A 56 -7.33 1.06 -2.93
CA LYS A 56 -7.40 2.51 -2.69
C LYS A 56 -8.17 2.75 -1.41
N LEU A 57 -7.74 3.74 -0.65
CA LEU A 57 -8.45 4.14 0.57
C LEU A 57 -8.63 5.65 0.57
N ASN A 58 -9.88 6.09 0.69
CA ASN A 58 -10.23 7.51 0.74
C ASN A 58 -10.00 8.00 2.16
N VAL A 59 -8.99 8.86 2.36
CA VAL A 59 -8.61 9.28 3.70
C VAL A 59 -9.66 10.19 4.34
N PHE A 60 -10.47 10.88 3.53
CA PHE A 60 -11.53 11.72 4.10
C PHE A 60 -12.58 10.89 4.82
N GLU A 61 -12.90 9.74 4.25
CA GLU A 61 -13.95 8.89 4.79
C GLU A 61 -13.42 7.84 5.74
N ASN A 62 -12.11 7.65 5.79
CA ASN A 62 -11.51 6.56 6.54
C ASN A 62 -10.32 7.08 7.34
N GLN A 63 -10.60 8.08 8.18
CA GLN A 63 -9.55 8.73 8.93
C GLN A 63 -8.89 7.82 9.96
N PHE A 64 -9.64 6.85 10.48
CA PHE A 64 -9.08 5.95 11.47
C PHE A 64 -7.88 5.19 10.90
N THR A 65 -8.06 4.59 9.73
CA THR A 65 -6.97 3.82 9.11
C THR A 65 -5.84 4.74 8.68
N ALA A 66 -6.16 5.90 8.12
CA ALA A 66 -5.13 6.84 7.68
C ALA A 66 -4.26 7.27 8.86
N GLU A 67 -4.89 7.59 9.99
CA GLU A 67 -4.14 8.02 11.17
C GLU A 67 -3.33 6.88 11.76
N ARG A 68 -3.90 5.69 11.74
CA ARG A 68 -3.22 4.51 12.27
C ARG A 68 -1.86 4.31 11.60
N TYR A 69 -1.77 4.57 10.31
CA TYR A 69 -0.53 4.37 9.57
C TYR A 69 0.22 5.65 9.29
N GLY A 70 -0.18 6.74 9.95
CA GLY A 70 0.57 7.99 9.85
C GLY A 70 0.50 8.66 8.52
N VAL A 71 -0.59 8.49 7.78
CA VAL A 71 -0.74 9.11 6.47
C VAL A 71 -1.13 10.57 6.68
N MET A 72 -0.24 11.48 6.31
CA MET A 72 -0.44 12.91 6.51
C MET A 72 -0.53 13.69 5.21
N ALA A 73 -0.31 13.05 4.09
CA ALA A 73 -0.37 13.70 2.79
C ALA A 73 -0.90 12.71 1.78
N THR A 74 -1.50 13.22 0.70
CA THR A 74 -1.98 12.38 -0.38
C THR A 74 -1.34 12.81 -1.69
N PRO A 75 -1.08 11.88 -2.58
CA PRO A 75 -1.22 10.44 -2.36
C PRO A 75 -0.07 9.88 -1.52
N THR A 76 -0.35 8.81 -0.81
CA THR A 76 0.67 8.02 -0.15
C THR A 76 0.50 6.58 -0.62
N PHE A 77 1.58 5.97 -1.03
CA PHE A 77 1.56 4.59 -1.50
C PHE A 77 2.29 3.74 -0.47
N LYS A 78 1.60 2.78 0.12
CA LYS A 78 2.19 1.89 1.10
C LYS A 78 2.06 0.45 0.63
N PHE A 79 3.15 -0.28 0.70
CA PHE A 79 3.19 -1.69 0.34
C PHE A 79 3.06 -2.51 1.63
N PHE A 80 2.04 -3.34 1.68
CA PHE A 80 1.76 -4.15 2.86
C PHE A 80 2.04 -5.61 2.57
N CYS A 81 2.59 -6.29 3.55
CA CYS A 81 2.86 -7.71 3.49
C CYS A 81 2.30 -8.32 4.77
N HIS A 82 1.26 -9.14 4.61
CA HIS A 82 0.56 -9.74 5.76
C HIS A 82 0.14 -8.68 6.77
N GLY A 83 -0.36 -7.56 6.24
CA GLY A 83 -0.88 -6.48 7.06
C GLY A 83 0.17 -5.55 7.62
N LYS A 84 1.44 -5.78 7.33
CA LYS A 84 2.52 -4.94 7.84
C LYS A 84 3.04 -4.03 6.74
N PRO A 85 3.16 -2.72 7.00
CA PRO A 85 3.74 -1.82 6.01
C PRO A 85 5.23 -2.08 5.88
N VAL A 86 5.66 -2.27 4.63
CA VAL A 86 7.05 -2.61 4.35
C VAL A 86 7.78 -1.41 3.79
N GLN A 87 7.16 -0.70 2.85
CA GLN A 87 7.75 0.46 2.21
C GLN A 87 6.66 1.45 1.88
N GLU A 88 7.06 2.71 1.66
CA GLU A 88 6.10 3.74 1.33
C GLU A 88 6.74 4.79 0.44
N ILE A 89 5.88 5.46 -0.33
CA ILE A 89 6.24 6.65 -1.09
C ILE A 89 5.18 7.69 -0.79
N VAL A 90 5.59 8.88 -0.35
CA VAL A 90 4.68 9.95 0.01
C VAL A 90 4.70 11.00 -1.08
N GLY A 91 3.50 11.40 -1.54
CA GLY A 91 3.35 12.43 -2.53
C GLY A 91 3.44 11.91 -3.93
N ALA A 92 3.31 12.84 -4.89
CA ALA A 92 3.44 12.47 -6.31
C ALA A 92 4.89 12.09 -6.58
N ALA A 93 5.07 11.00 -7.30
CA ALA A 93 6.39 10.50 -7.60
C ALA A 93 6.42 10.10 -9.06
N TYR A 94 7.63 9.92 -9.59
CA TYR A 94 7.74 9.36 -10.93
C TYR A 94 7.16 7.95 -10.91
N PRO A 95 6.40 7.59 -11.95
CA PRO A 95 5.80 6.25 -11.97
C PRO A 95 6.82 5.13 -11.81
N THR A 96 8.03 5.33 -12.32
CA THR A 96 9.06 4.31 -12.19
C THR A 96 9.45 4.05 -10.73
N LEU A 97 9.28 5.03 -9.85
CA LEU A 97 9.56 4.82 -8.44
C LEU A 97 8.55 3.87 -7.81
N ILE A 98 7.30 3.96 -8.25
CA ILE A 98 6.28 3.03 -7.77
C ILE A 98 6.60 1.62 -8.24
N LYS A 99 6.99 1.50 -9.51
CA LYS A 99 7.37 0.20 -10.03
C LYS A 99 8.56 -0.37 -9.26
N LYS A 100 9.54 0.47 -8.97
CA LYS A 100 10.71 0.02 -8.22
C LYS A 100 10.32 -0.41 -6.82
N LEU A 101 9.42 0.32 -6.18
CA LEU A 101 8.94 -0.06 -4.85
C LEU A 101 8.30 -1.44 -4.89
N ILE A 102 7.47 -1.69 -5.90
CA ILE A 102 6.81 -2.98 -6.03
C ILE A 102 7.83 -4.08 -6.28
N ASP A 103 8.74 -3.85 -7.22
CA ASP A 103 9.73 -4.86 -7.57
C ASP A 103 10.64 -5.19 -6.39
N ASP A 104 11.10 -4.15 -5.68
CA ASP A 104 11.94 -4.37 -4.51
C ASP A 104 11.20 -5.13 -3.44
N SER A 105 9.93 -4.77 -3.22
CA SER A 105 9.14 -5.44 -2.20
C SER A 105 8.86 -6.89 -2.55
N LEU A 106 8.64 -7.17 -3.82
CA LEU A 106 8.40 -8.54 -4.26
C LEU A 106 9.67 -9.38 -4.16
N GLU A 107 10.82 -8.77 -4.41
CA GLU A 107 12.08 -9.48 -4.29
C GLU A 107 12.27 -10.01 -2.88
N PHE A 108 11.77 -9.28 -1.90
CA PHE A 108 11.85 -9.68 -0.51
C PHE A 108 10.54 -10.27 0.00
N GLY A 109 9.67 -10.68 -0.92
CA GLY A 109 8.36 -11.17 -0.51
C GLY A 109 8.41 -12.34 0.44
N ASN A 110 9.27 -13.29 0.17
CA ASN A 110 9.43 -14.44 1.08
C ASN A 110 9.99 -13.99 2.41
N LYS A 111 10.93 -13.06 2.38
CA LYS A 111 11.52 -12.53 3.60
C LYS A 111 10.52 -11.70 4.38
N CYS A 112 9.57 -11.10 3.68
CA CYS A 112 8.52 -10.36 4.35
C CYS A 112 7.72 -11.26 5.27
N VAL A 113 7.40 -12.45 4.80
CA VAL A 113 6.69 -13.43 5.63
C VAL A 113 7.55 -13.80 6.84
N GLU A 114 8.82 -14.02 6.61
CA GLU A 114 9.74 -14.38 7.69
C GLU A 114 9.87 -13.25 8.70
N LYS A 115 9.95 -12.02 8.20
CA LYS A 115 10.11 -10.87 9.07
C LYS A 115 8.85 -10.55 9.86
N SER A 116 7.75 -11.07 9.47
CA SER A 116 6.53 -10.85 10.24
C SER A 116 6.58 -11.58 11.57
N THR A 117 7.48 -12.52 11.67
CA THR A 117 7.74 -13.09 12.98
C THR A 117 8.66 -12.13 13.68
N PRO A 118 8.63 -11.61 14.53
CA PRO A 118 9.32 -10.48 14.90
C PRO A 118 10.45 -10.16 15.43
N VAL A 119 10.61 -9.86 14.89
CA VAL A 119 11.37 -9.45 15.07
C VAL A 119 11.76 -8.53 15.37
N ARG A 120 11.63 -8.38 15.20
CA ARG A 120 12.01 -7.77 15.34
C ARG A 120 12.21 -6.98 15.66
N PHE A 121 12.08 -6.93 15.89
CA PHE A 121 12.16 -6.37 16.25
C PHE A 121 12.39 -5.71 16.34
N ASP A 122 12.32 -5.74 16.39
CA ASP A 122 12.46 -5.20 16.61
C ASP A 122 12.71 -4.55 16.73
N MET A 123 12.68 -4.40 16.90
CA MET A 123 12.84 -3.92 17.18
C MET A 123 13.10 -3.30 17.61
N ALA A 124 13.17 -3.20 17.70
CA ALA A 124 13.38 -2.82 18.16
C ALA A 124 13.71 -2.06 18.21
N TYR A 125 13.77 -1.77 18.03
CA TYR A 125 13.97 -1.30 18.07
C TYR A 125 14.03 -0.78 18.20
N VAL A 126 14.01 -0.59 18.16
CA VAL A 126 14.05 -0.47 18.47
C VAL A 126 14.06 -0.32 18.65
#